data_eb910fb7099a49c40e5605836347cf03
#
_entry.id   eb910fb7099a49c40e5605836347cf03
#
_cell.length_a   1.000
_cell.length_b   1.000
_cell.length_c   1.000
_cell.angle_alpha   90.00
_cell.angle_beta   90.00
_cell.angle_gamma   90.00
#
_symmetry.space_group_name_H-M   'P 1'
#
loop_
_entity.id
_entity.type
_entity.pdbx_description
1 polymer ?
#
loop_
_entity_poly.entity_id
_entity_poly.type
_entity_poly.pdbx_seq_one_letter_code
_entity_poly.pdbx_strand_id
1 'polypeptide(L)'
;MTSQAIRDPLADHLITPQNAALVLIDYQPSQFGTVRSMDPDLLRKNIVSTVKTSRAFRLPIVHSTVNVASGQQQPTVPELAELLEDSPPLDRTTVNSWEDTEFVQAVHATGRRKLIFCALWTEVCMAFTALDALREGYEVYPVVDAIGGTSPEAHRAGLERVVQAGAQPIGWVSLACELQRDWARVETVPAIVEIVLTDRLLQE
;
A
#
# COMPACT_ATOMS: atom_id res chain seq x y z
N MET A 1 27.25 -4.86 -13.45
CA MET A 1 27.27 -6.08 -12.61
C MET A 1 26.04 -6.01 -11.71
N THR A 2 25.16 -6.99 -11.77
CA THR A 2 24.04 -7.11 -10.82
C THR A 2 24.57 -7.77 -9.55
N SER A 3 24.22 -7.22 -8.37
CA SER A 3 24.56 -7.89 -7.11
C SER A 3 23.83 -9.23 -7.00
N GLN A 4 24.52 -10.24 -6.52
CA GLN A 4 23.86 -11.50 -6.13
C GLN A 4 23.11 -11.29 -4.82
N ALA A 5 21.88 -11.82 -4.74
CA ALA A 5 21.16 -11.86 -3.49
C ALA A 5 21.90 -12.76 -2.50
N ILE A 6 22.23 -12.23 -1.32
CA ILE A 6 22.89 -13.00 -0.24
C ILE A 6 21.91 -13.81 0.60
N ARG A 7 20.59 -13.59 0.41
CA ARG A 7 19.49 -14.31 1.07
C ARG A 7 18.50 -14.77 0.03
N ASP A 8 17.76 -15.84 0.34
CA ASP A 8 16.62 -16.27 -0.47
C ASP A 8 15.56 -15.14 -0.50
N PRO A 9 15.21 -14.59 -1.68
CA PRO A 9 14.25 -13.50 -1.77
C PRO A 9 12.84 -13.86 -1.28
N LEU A 10 12.45 -15.13 -1.30
CA LEU A 10 11.16 -15.59 -0.79
C LEU A 10 11.13 -15.65 0.73
N ALA A 11 12.24 -16.01 1.36
CA ALA A 11 12.38 -16.16 2.81
C ALA A 11 13.06 -14.96 3.48
N ASP A 12 13.40 -13.90 2.73
CA ASP A 12 14.04 -12.70 3.27
C ASP A 12 13.14 -12.02 4.33
N HIS A 13 13.72 -11.63 5.47
CA HIS A 13 13.01 -10.91 6.52
C HIS A 13 12.62 -9.49 6.09
N LEU A 14 13.33 -8.89 5.14
CA LEU A 14 12.96 -7.62 4.51
C LEU A 14 12.00 -7.85 3.33
N ILE A 15 11.37 -6.77 2.86
CA ILE A 15 10.48 -6.80 1.70
C ILE A 15 11.31 -7.02 0.42
N THR A 16 10.83 -7.92 -0.43
CA THR A 16 11.39 -8.19 -1.76
C THR A 16 10.28 -8.25 -2.81
N PRO A 17 10.59 -8.08 -4.10
CA PRO A 17 9.59 -8.28 -5.16
C PRO A 17 8.97 -9.69 -5.19
N GLN A 18 9.65 -10.68 -4.63
CA GLN A 18 9.22 -12.06 -4.63
C GLN A 18 8.35 -12.45 -3.43
N ASN A 19 8.48 -11.75 -2.29
CA ASN A 19 7.76 -12.10 -1.07
C ASN A 19 6.61 -11.17 -0.70
N ALA A 20 6.42 -10.04 -1.42
CA ALA A 20 5.45 -9.01 -1.07
C ALA A 20 4.41 -8.74 -2.17
N ALA A 21 3.24 -8.27 -1.75
CA ALA A 21 2.19 -7.69 -2.59
C ALA A 21 1.72 -6.35 -2.01
N LEU A 22 1.27 -5.42 -2.88
CA LEU A 22 0.60 -4.20 -2.46
C LEU A 22 -0.89 -4.45 -2.29
N VAL A 23 -1.45 -4.04 -1.17
CA VAL A 23 -2.89 -4.00 -0.88
C VAL A 23 -3.32 -2.54 -0.82
N LEU A 24 -4.20 -2.12 -1.74
CA LEU A 24 -4.67 -0.76 -1.92
C LEU A 24 -6.18 -0.68 -1.70
N ILE A 25 -6.65 0.06 -0.69
CA ILE A 25 -8.05 0.04 -0.26
C ILE A 25 -8.60 1.47 -0.15
N ASP A 26 -9.71 1.75 -0.86
CA ASP A 26 -10.58 2.92 -0.69
C ASP A 26 -9.94 4.28 -0.93
N TYR A 27 -9.02 4.40 -1.89
CA TYR A 27 -8.50 5.70 -2.32
C TYR A 27 -9.50 6.42 -3.24
N GLN A 28 -10.65 6.74 -2.69
CA GLN A 28 -11.78 7.37 -3.34
C GLN A 28 -11.93 8.83 -2.88
N PRO A 29 -12.55 9.73 -3.67
CA PRO A 29 -12.61 11.16 -3.36
C PRO A 29 -13.20 11.48 -1.98
N SER A 30 -14.22 10.73 -1.54
CA SER A 30 -14.87 10.93 -0.23
C SER A 30 -13.94 10.61 0.93
N GLN A 31 -13.16 9.53 0.84
CA GLN A 31 -12.20 9.15 1.86
C GLN A 31 -11.05 10.17 1.93
N PHE A 32 -10.49 10.57 0.79
CA PHE A 32 -9.50 11.65 0.75
C PHE A 32 -10.02 12.94 1.38
N GLY A 33 -11.23 13.35 1.01
CA GLY A 33 -11.84 14.61 1.47
C GLY A 33 -12.07 14.69 2.98
N THR A 34 -12.02 13.57 3.68
CA THR A 34 -12.24 13.48 5.14
C THR A 34 -10.99 13.17 5.95
N VAL A 35 -9.84 12.95 5.31
CA VAL A 35 -8.56 12.82 6.03
C VAL A 35 -8.21 14.13 6.74
N ARG A 36 -7.81 14.03 8.00
CA ARG A 36 -7.39 15.16 8.86
C ARG A 36 -6.10 14.88 9.62
N SER A 37 -5.52 13.70 9.45
CA SER A 37 -4.29 13.30 10.17
C SER A 37 -3.01 13.78 9.50
N MET A 38 -3.08 14.19 8.24
CA MET A 38 -1.94 14.71 7.48
C MET A 38 -2.42 15.61 6.33
N ASP A 39 -1.51 16.31 5.70
CA ASP A 39 -1.77 17.13 4.52
C ASP A 39 -2.28 16.24 3.36
N PRO A 40 -3.43 16.58 2.73
CA PRO A 40 -4.02 15.75 1.67
C PRO A 40 -3.16 15.66 0.41
N ASP A 41 -2.44 16.72 0.04
CA ASP A 41 -1.60 16.72 -1.17
C ASP A 41 -0.35 15.87 -0.94
N LEU A 42 0.22 15.93 0.27
CA LEU A 42 1.31 15.06 0.67
C LEU A 42 0.87 13.58 0.68
N LEU A 43 -0.29 13.28 1.25
CA LEU A 43 -0.87 11.93 1.22
C LEU A 43 -1.02 11.42 -0.21
N ARG A 44 -1.59 12.25 -1.09
CA ARG A 44 -1.81 11.92 -2.50
C ARG A 44 -0.49 11.64 -3.22
N LYS A 45 0.50 12.50 -3.03
CA LYS A 45 1.84 12.32 -3.58
C LYS A 45 2.48 11.00 -3.10
N ASN A 46 2.43 10.73 -1.81
CA ASN A 46 3.07 9.55 -1.22
C ASN A 46 2.40 8.24 -1.69
N ILE A 47 1.07 8.20 -1.80
CA ILE A 47 0.39 6.99 -2.30
C ILE A 47 0.67 6.75 -3.79
N VAL A 48 0.69 7.81 -4.61
CA VAL A 48 1.09 7.72 -6.03
C VAL A 48 2.52 7.19 -6.14
N SER A 49 3.47 7.70 -5.35
CA SER A 49 4.86 7.22 -5.32
C SER A 49 4.96 5.77 -4.86
N THR A 50 4.14 5.35 -3.89
CA THR A 50 4.06 3.96 -3.42
C THR A 50 3.58 3.01 -4.53
N VAL A 51 2.53 3.40 -5.26
CA VAL A 51 2.01 2.61 -6.39
C VAL A 51 3.02 2.56 -7.53
N LYS A 52 3.61 3.70 -7.93
CA LYS A 52 4.69 3.74 -8.95
C LYS A 52 5.86 2.83 -8.56
N THR A 53 6.30 2.88 -7.32
CA THR A 53 7.35 1.99 -6.79
C THR A 53 6.94 0.52 -6.92
N SER A 54 5.76 0.17 -6.46
CA SER A 54 5.25 -1.21 -6.53
C SER A 54 5.20 -1.73 -7.97
N ARG A 55 4.78 -0.90 -8.92
CA ARG A 55 4.78 -1.23 -10.36
C ARG A 55 6.19 -1.39 -10.94
N ALA A 56 7.12 -0.49 -10.59
CA ALA A 56 8.51 -0.57 -11.04
C ALA A 56 9.17 -1.90 -10.67
N PHE A 57 8.80 -2.45 -9.51
CA PHE A 57 9.25 -3.76 -9.03
C PHE A 57 8.29 -4.92 -9.38
N ARG A 58 7.23 -4.67 -10.13
CA ARG A 58 6.24 -5.68 -10.59
C ARG A 58 5.63 -6.46 -9.43
N LEU A 59 5.32 -5.78 -8.33
CA LEU A 59 4.57 -6.40 -7.23
C LEU A 59 3.15 -6.74 -7.70
N PRO A 60 2.58 -7.87 -7.27
CA PRO A 60 1.13 -8.06 -7.35
C PRO A 60 0.42 -6.94 -6.59
N ILE A 61 -0.67 -6.41 -7.16
CA ILE A 61 -1.47 -5.35 -6.54
C ILE A 61 -2.90 -5.86 -6.39
N VAL A 62 -3.41 -5.85 -5.16
CA VAL A 62 -4.83 -6.08 -4.87
C VAL A 62 -5.46 -4.73 -4.59
N HIS A 63 -6.35 -4.31 -5.47
CA HIS A 63 -7.01 -3.01 -5.43
C HIS A 63 -8.49 -3.18 -5.06
N SER A 64 -8.97 -2.44 -4.07
CA SER A 64 -10.37 -2.50 -3.64
C SER A 64 -10.98 -1.10 -3.49
N THR A 65 -12.28 -1.02 -3.78
CA THR A 65 -13.15 0.13 -3.55
C THR A 65 -14.36 -0.26 -2.71
N VAL A 66 -15.09 0.71 -2.20
CA VAL A 66 -16.33 0.49 -1.46
C VAL A 66 -17.50 1.26 -2.08
N ASN A 67 -18.64 0.55 -2.32
CA ASN A 67 -19.92 1.14 -2.72
C ASN A 67 -19.92 1.93 -4.05
N VAL A 68 -19.05 1.59 -5.00
CA VAL A 68 -19.04 2.20 -6.35
C VAL A 68 -20.20 1.66 -7.18
N ALA A 69 -20.39 0.34 -7.22
CA ALA A 69 -21.46 -0.31 -7.98
C ALA A 69 -22.86 0.10 -7.50
N SER A 70 -23.02 0.43 -6.23
CA SER A 70 -24.26 0.96 -5.67
C SER A 70 -24.53 2.43 -6.02
N GLY A 71 -23.55 3.14 -6.61
CA GLY A 71 -23.62 4.57 -6.90
C GLY A 71 -23.48 5.48 -5.68
N GLN A 72 -23.18 4.94 -4.50
CA GLN A 72 -23.01 5.74 -3.27
C GLN A 72 -21.64 6.39 -3.16
N GLN A 73 -20.63 5.82 -3.82
CA GLN A 73 -19.27 6.33 -3.82
C GLN A 73 -18.74 6.50 -5.26
N GLN A 74 -17.77 7.39 -5.42
CA GLN A 74 -17.05 7.55 -6.68
C GLN A 74 -15.93 6.49 -6.80
N PRO A 75 -15.47 6.17 -8.02
CA PRO A 75 -14.32 5.30 -8.23
C PRO A 75 -13.04 5.84 -7.58
N THR A 76 -12.00 5.04 -7.62
CA THR A 76 -10.63 5.43 -7.26
C THR A 76 -10.24 6.74 -7.94
N VAL A 77 -9.52 7.61 -7.24
CA VAL A 77 -9.05 8.90 -7.79
C VAL A 77 -8.27 8.71 -9.09
N PRO A 78 -8.43 9.62 -10.08
CA PRO A 78 -7.95 9.41 -11.45
C PRO A 78 -6.46 9.06 -11.54
N GLU A 79 -5.62 9.77 -10.79
CA GLU A 79 -4.17 9.57 -10.80
C GLU A 79 -3.70 8.19 -10.32
N LEU A 80 -4.50 7.51 -9.51
CA LEU A 80 -4.26 6.12 -9.13
C LEU A 80 -4.92 5.16 -10.13
N ALA A 81 -6.11 5.47 -10.62
CA ALA A 81 -6.81 4.65 -11.60
C ALA A 81 -5.98 4.46 -12.88
N GLU A 82 -5.33 5.52 -13.37
CA GLU A 82 -4.40 5.46 -14.53
C GLU A 82 -3.21 4.53 -14.27
N LEU A 83 -2.68 4.52 -13.04
CA LEU A 83 -1.59 3.63 -12.67
C LEU A 83 -2.03 2.17 -12.44
N LEU A 84 -3.32 1.92 -12.34
CA LEU A 84 -3.91 0.63 -11.94
C LEU A 84 -4.81 0.02 -13.02
N GLU A 85 -4.68 0.45 -14.28
CA GLU A 85 -5.49 -0.07 -15.41
C GLU A 85 -5.47 -1.59 -15.55
N ASP A 86 -4.34 -2.22 -15.20
CA ASP A 86 -4.13 -3.67 -15.20
C ASP A 86 -4.50 -4.36 -13.86
N SER A 87 -4.99 -3.60 -12.90
CA SER A 87 -5.38 -4.07 -11.57
C SER A 87 -6.76 -3.47 -11.21
N PRO A 88 -7.85 -3.90 -11.89
CA PRO A 88 -9.18 -3.33 -11.68
C PRO A 88 -9.63 -3.50 -10.23
N PRO A 89 -10.41 -2.54 -9.68
CA PRO A 89 -10.82 -2.60 -8.30
C PRO A 89 -11.85 -3.69 -8.06
N LEU A 90 -11.71 -4.39 -6.95
CA LEU A 90 -12.74 -5.24 -6.36
C LEU A 90 -13.66 -4.32 -5.53
N ASP A 91 -14.87 -4.10 -6.01
CA ASP A 91 -15.84 -3.24 -5.32
C ASP A 91 -16.64 -4.06 -4.31
N ARG A 92 -16.72 -3.58 -3.09
CA ARG A 92 -17.38 -4.25 -1.98
C ARG A 92 -18.36 -3.33 -1.25
N THR A 93 -19.16 -3.92 -0.36
CA THR A 93 -20.04 -3.19 0.58
C THR A 93 -19.60 -3.32 2.03
N THR A 94 -18.75 -4.29 2.34
CA THR A 94 -18.21 -4.51 3.70
C THR A 94 -17.27 -3.37 4.11
N VAL A 95 -17.29 -3.00 5.38
CA VAL A 95 -16.33 -2.03 5.93
C VAL A 95 -14.93 -2.64 6.00
N ASN A 96 -14.84 -3.87 6.45
CA ASN A 96 -13.62 -4.65 6.49
C ASN A 96 -13.46 -5.42 5.19
N SER A 97 -12.41 -5.14 4.41
CA SER A 97 -12.17 -5.83 3.14
C SER A 97 -11.91 -7.33 3.33
N TRP A 98 -11.44 -7.76 4.50
CA TRP A 98 -11.22 -9.18 4.80
C TRP A 98 -12.54 -9.97 5.00
N GLU A 99 -13.68 -9.29 5.14
CA GLU A 99 -15.02 -9.88 5.15
C GLU A 99 -15.63 -9.99 3.73
N ASP A 100 -14.87 -9.61 2.70
CA ASP A 100 -15.24 -9.80 1.30
C ASP A 100 -14.48 -10.99 0.70
N THR A 101 -15.22 -11.96 0.17
CA THR A 101 -14.66 -13.23 -0.31
C THR A 101 -13.77 -13.02 -1.54
N GLU A 102 -14.15 -12.13 -2.46
CA GLU A 102 -13.37 -11.89 -3.70
C GLU A 102 -12.05 -11.19 -3.37
N PHE A 103 -12.08 -10.24 -2.43
CA PHE A 103 -10.87 -9.58 -1.95
C PHE A 103 -9.90 -10.57 -1.30
N VAL A 104 -10.37 -11.43 -0.38
CA VAL A 104 -9.53 -12.44 0.28
C VAL A 104 -8.95 -13.42 -0.73
N GLN A 105 -9.75 -13.89 -1.69
CA GLN A 105 -9.28 -14.76 -2.76
C GLN A 105 -8.21 -14.09 -3.62
N ALA A 106 -8.35 -12.80 -3.93
CA ALA A 106 -7.36 -12.05 -4.68
C ALA A 106 -6.03 -11.92 -3.91
N VAL A 107 -6.09 -11.67 -2.60
CA VAL A 107 -4.88 -11.65 -1.74
C VAL A 107 -4.21 -13.03 -1.73
N HIS A 108 -4.97 -14.10 -1.52
CA HIS A 108 -4.43 -15.47 -1.55
C HIS A 108 -3.80 -15.82 -2.91
N ALA A 109 -4.43 -15.41 -4.02
CA ALA A 109 -3.95 -15.65 -5.37
C ALA A 109 -2.58 -14.99 -5.66
N THR A 110 -2.19 -13.94 -4.91
CA THR A 110 -0.85 -13.35 -5.04
C THR A 110 0.26 -14.32 -4.65
N GLY A 111 -0.02 -15.28 -3.78
CA GLY A 111 0.96 -16.20 -3.21
C GLY A 111 2.03 -15.50 -2.34
N ARG A 112 1.79 -14.27 -1.92
CA ARG A 112 2.73 -13.46 -1.15
C ARG A 112 2.42 -13.54 0.33
N ARG A 113 3.46 -13.58 1.16
CA ARG A 113 3.34 -13.62 2.61
C ARG A 113 3.35 -12.23 3.25
N LYS A 114 4.07 -11.30 2.64
CA LYS A 114 4.18 -9.91 3.09
C LYS A 114 3.18 -9.05 2.36
N LEU A 115 2.37 -8.30 3.11
CA LEU A 115 1.36 -7.41 2.56
C LEU A 115 1.72 -5.97 2.91
N ILE A 116 2.01 -5.17 1.88
CA ILE A 116 2.22 -3.73 1.99
C ILE A 116 0.84 -3.10 1.97
N PHE A 117 0.44 -2.45 3.08
CA PHE A 117 -0.90 -1.93 3.26
C PHE A 117 -0.96 -0.42 3.04
N CYS A 118 -1.80 -0.02 2.10
CA CYS A 118 -2.21 1.36 1.88
C CYS A 118 -3.74 1.40 1.87
N ALA A 119 -4.36 2.12 2.80
CA ALA A 119 -5.83 2.18 2.91
C ALA A 119 -6.31 3.47 3.57
N LEU A 120 -7.48 3.93 3.22
CA LEU A 120 -8.21 5.00 3.84
C LEU A 120 -9.51 4.45 4.45
N TRP A 121 -9.82 4.63 5.74
CA TRP A 121 -9.04 5.37 6.74
C TRP A 121 -8.19 4.42 7.58
N THR A 122 -7.12 4.94 8.18
CA THR A 122 -6.19 4.17 9.01
C THR A 122 -6.87 3.37 10.12
N GLU A 123 -7.79 4.00 10.85
CA GLU A 123 -8.48 3.42 12.01
C GLU A 123 -9.63 2.47 11.64
N VAL A 124 -10.02 2.42 10.35
CA VAL A 124 -11.15 1.61 9.86
C VAL A 124 -10.67 0.58 8.85
N CYS A 125 -10.73 0.90 7.55
CA CYS A 125 -10.47 -0.08 6.49
C CYS A 125 -9.05 -0.64 6.55
N MET A 126 -8.04 0.20 6.89
CA MET A 126 -6.68 -0.30 7.11
C MET A 126 -6.59 -1.19 8.35
N ALA A 127 -7.05 -0.70 9.51
CA ALA A 127 -6.85 -1.41 10.77
C ALA A 127 -7.60 -2.75 10.81
N PHE A 128 -8.86 -2.81 10.36
CA PHE A 128 -9.66 -4.03 10.43
C PHE A 128 -9.10 -5.10 9.50
N THR A 129 -8.83 -4.72 8.25
CA THR A 129 -8.25 -5.64 7.25
C THR A 129 -6.87 -6.13 7.66
N ALA A 130 -6.01 -5.25 8.22
CA ALA A 130 -4.69 -5.61 8.70
C ALA A 130 -4.72 -6.59 9.88
N LEU A 131 -5.66 -6.42 10.81
CA LEU A 131 -5.81 -7.31 11.97
C LEU A 131 -6.20 -8.73 11.55
N ASP A 132 -7.12 -8.87 10.59
CA ASP A 132 -7.50 -10.19 10.09
C ASP A 132 -6.38 -10.83 9.27
N ALA A 133 -5.68 -10.07 8.43
CA ALA A 133 -4.50 -10.56 7.72
C ALA A 133 -3.41 -11.07 8.67
N LEU A 134 -3.11 -10.32 9.74
CA LEU A 134 -2.17 -10.75 10.79
C LEU A 134 -2.62 -12.03 11.48
N ARG A 135 -3.91 -12.17 11.77
CA ARG A 135 -4.50 -13.37 12.40
C ARG A 135 -4.39 -14.60 11.51
N GLU A 136 -4.43 -14.43 10.18
CA GLU A 136 -4.19 -15.51 9.21
C GLU A 136 -2.70 -15.81 8.97
N GLY A 137 -1.80 -15.08 9.63
CA GLY A 137 -0.36 -15.33 9.57
C GLY A 137 0.39 -14.58 8.49
N TYR A 138 -0.23 -13.57 7.87
CA TYR A 138 0.48 -12.63 7.01
C TYR A 138 1.39 -11.71 7.81
N GLU A 139 2.45 -11.24 7.18
CA GLU A 139 3.27 -10.14 7.69
C GLU A 139 2.75 -8.84 7.06
N VAL A 140 2.30 -7.89 7.88
CA VAL A 140 1.62 -6.66 7.43
C VAL A 140 2.50 -5.45 7.62
N TYR A 141 2.66 -4.65 6.56
CA TYR A 141 3.51 -3.47 6.49
C TYR A 141 2.67 -2.23 6.12
N PRO A 142 2.07 -1.52 7.09
CA PRO A 142 1.37 -0.26 6.81
C PRO A 142 2.37 0.80 6.34
N VAL A 143 2.09 1.45 5.21
CA VAL A 143 2.88 2.58 4.69
C VAL A 143 2.39 3.86 5.35
N VAL A 144 2.99 4.22 6.48
CA VAL A 144 2.44 5.21 7.42
C VAL A 144 2.29 6.62 6.87
N ASP A 145 3.06 6.98 5.87
CA ASP A 145 3.01 8.27 5.19
C ASP A 145 2.18 8.25 3.89
N ALA A 146 1.58 7.09 3.58
CA ALA A 146 0.64 6.90 2.46
C ALA A 146 -0.76 6.49 2.92
N ILE A 147 -1.03 6.47 4.23
CA ILE A 147 -2.35 6.23 4.84
C ILE A 147 -2.79 7.44 5.65
N GLY A 148 -4.09 7.60 5.87
CA GLY A 148 -4.61 8.75 6.61
C GLY A 148 -5.88 8.41 7.39
N GLY A 149 -6.11 9.10 8.48
CA GLY A 149 -7.26 8.93 9.36
C GLY A 149 -8.13 10.19 9.45
N THR A 150 -9.30 10.05 10.07
CA THR A 150 -10.28 11.14 10.23
C THR A 150 -9.85 12.21 11.24
N SER A 151 -8.89 11.92 12.11
CA SER A 151 -8.17 12.85 12.97
C SER A 151 -6.76 12.32 13.26
N PRO A 152 -5.83 13.15 13.76
CA PRO A 152 -4.52 12.69 14.22
C PRO A 152 -4.62 11.62 15.30
N GLU A 153 -5.57 11.75 16.22
CA GLU A 153 -5.80 10.80 17.33
C GLU A 153 -6.33 9.46 16.81
N ALA A 154 -7.31 9.49 15.89
CA ALA A 154 -7.88 8.28 15.29
C ALA A 154 -6.83 7.52 14.48
N HIS A 155 -6.07 8.23 13.63
CA HIS A 155 -4.95 7.67 12.89
C HIS A 155 -3.93 6.99 13.80
N ARG A 156 -3.48 7.68 14.86
CA ARG A 156 -2.55 7.13 15.83
C ARG A 156 -3.11 5.88 16.50
N ALA A 157 -4.35 5.93 16.99
CA ALA A 157 -4.98 4.79 17.65
C ALA A 157 -5.12 3.57 16.72
N GLY A 158 -5.49 3.79 15.45
CA GLY A 158 -5.55 2.73 14.43
C GLY A 158 -4.17 2.11 14.17
N LEU A 159 -3.14 2.93 14.02
CA LEU A 159 -1.78 2.48 13.78
C LEU A 159 -1.20 1.73 15.00
N GLU A 160 -1.35 2.29 16.21
CA GLU A 160 -0.90 1.64 17.45
C GLU A 160 -1.57 0.26 17.62
N ARG A 161 -2.86 0.15 17.32
CA ARG A 161 -3.62 -1.10 17.40
C ARG A 161 -3.05 -2.20 16.51
N VAL A 162 -2.73 -1.89 15.25
CA VAL A 162 -2.17 -2.90 14.33
C VAL A 162 -0.72 -3.22 14.65
N VAL A 163 0.07 -2.25 15.13
CA VAL A 163 1.45 -2.47 15.59
C VAL A 163 1.48 -3.41 16.80
N GLN A 164 0.59 -3.21 17.78
CA GLN A 164 0.45 -4.12 18.93
C GLN A 164 0.05 -5.55 18.50
N ALA A 165 -0.67 -5.69 17.38
CA ALA A 165 -1.01 -6.99 16.82
C ALA A 165 0.12 -7.62 15.98
N GLY A 166 1.23 -6.91 15.75
CA GLY A 166 2.41 -7.43 15.03
C GLY A 166 2.69 -6.80 13.67
N ALA A 167 1.95 -5.78 13.25
CA ALA A 167 2.26 -5.04 12.03
C ALA A 167 3.60 -4.29 12.15
N GLN A 168 4.31 -4.17 11.04
CA GLN A 168 5.61 -3.50 10.93
C GLN A 168 5.47 -2.21 10.10
N PRO A 169 5.32 -1.03 10.71
CA PRO A 169 5.13 0.22 9.98
C PRO A 169 6.38 0.59 9.16
N ILE A 170 6.16 1.10 7.94
CA ILE A 170 7.20 1.51 7.01
C ILE A 170 6.80 2.82 6.33
N GLY A 171 7.77 3.66 5.95
CA GLY A 171 7.54 4.80 5.07
C GLY A 171 7.73 4.42 3.61
N TRP A 172 7.10 5.14 2.67
CA TRP A 172 7.17 4.80 1.25
C TRP A 172 8.59 4.86 0.67
N VAL A 173 9.45 5.79 1.15
CA VAL A 173 10.87 5.86 0.74
C VAL A 173 11.64 4.66 1.25
N SER A 174 11.37 4.24 2.50
CA SER A 174 11.97 3.05 3.07
C SER A 174 11.58 1.81 2.27
N LEU A 175 10.29 1.68 1.90
CA LEU A 175 9.79 0.62 1.02
C LEU A 175 10.53 0.61 -0.34
N ALA A 176 10.67 1.78 -0.97
CA ALA A 176 11.36 1.90 -2.25
C ALA A 176 12.82 1.45 -2.15
N CYS A 177 13.52 1.85 -1.09
CA CYS A 177 14.91 1.46 -0.85
C CYS A 177 15.06 -0.03 -0.47
N GLU A 178 14.09 -0.58 0.27
CA GLU A 178 14.05 -1.99 0.59
C GLU A 178 13.87 -2.87 -0.65
N LEU A 179 13.01 -2.45 -1.58
CA LEU A 179 12.82 -3.14 -2.87
C LEU A 179 14.05 -2.99 -3.79
N GLN A 180 14.66 -1.80 -3.86
CA GLN A 180 15.86 -1.54 -4.66
C GLN A 180 17.06 -2.31 -4.13
N ARG A 181 17.27 -2.31 -2.84
CA ARG A 181 18.30 -3.07 -2.12
C ARG A 181 19.76 -2.77 -2.52
N ASP A 182 20.03 -2.55 -3.80
CA ASP A 182 21.39 -2.36 -4.33
C ASP A 182 21.38 -1.45 -5.56
N TRP A 183 22.16 -0.40 -5.52
CA TRP A 183 22.31 0.54 -6.63
C TRP A 183 23.03 -0.05 -7.86
N ALA A 184 23.63 -1.23 -7.73
CA ALA A 184 24.15 -1.99 -8.88
C ALA A 184 23.06 -2.69 -9.71
N ARG A 185 21.79 -2.69 -9.25
CA ARG A 185 20.62 -3.21 -9.99
C ARG A 185 20.12 -2.18 -10.99
N VAL A 186 20.89 -2.00 -12.06
CA VAL A 186 20.70 -0.93 -13.05
C VAL A 186 19.33 -0.92 -13.74
N GLU A 187 18.62 -2.04 -13.76
CA GLU A 187 17.31 -2.17 -14.39
C GLU A 187 16.22 -1.35 -13.68
N THR A 188 16.31 -1.19 -12.36
CA THR A 188 15.32 -0.49 -11.54
C THR A 188 15.79 0.88 -11.05
N VAL A 189 17.10 1.16 -11.08
CA VAL A 189 17.67 2.44 -10.63
C VAL A 189 17.03 3.67 -11.30
N PRO A 190 16.84 3.73 -12.64
CA PRO A 190 16.26 4.92 -13.25
C PRO A 190 14.86 5.24 -12.70
N ALA A 191 14.00 4.23 -12.57
CA ALA A 191 12.65 4.41 -12.02
C ALA A 191 12.69 4.87 -10.56
N ILE A 192 13.56 4.31 -9.73
CA ILE A 192 13.68 4.71 -8.31
C ILE A 192 14.25 6.11 -8.17
N VAL A 193 15.24 6.48 -8.97
CA VAL A 193 15.79 7.86 -8.98
C VAL A 193 14.68 8.84 -9.35
N GLU A 194 13.90 8.57 -10.41
CA GLU A 194 12.78 9.40 -10.81
C GLU A 194 11.75 9.54 -9.69
N ILE A 195 11.27 8.42 -9.13
CA ILE A 195 10.20 8.42 -8.11
C ILE A 195 10.68 9.07 -6.79
N VAL A 196 11.88 8.73 -6.32
CA VAL A 196 12.34 9.12 -4.97
C VAL A 196 13.04 10.48 -4.98
N LEU A 197 13.85 10.78 -5.99
CA LEU A 197 14.70 11.97 -5.99
C LEU A 197 14.07 13.13 -6.77
N THR A 198 13.48 12.88 -7.94
CA THR A 198 12.93 13.96 -8.79
C THR A 198 11.63 14.50 -8.23
N ASP A 199 10.72 13.63 -7.79
CA ASP A 199 9.44 14.04 -7.20
C ASP A 199 9.59 14.73 -5.82
N ARG A 200 10.72 14.59 -5.14
CA ARG A 200 10.97 15.18 -3.80
C ARG A 200 11.95 16.34 -3.77
N LEU A 201 13.00 16.32 -4.58
CA LEU A 201 14.11 17.28 -4.46
C LEU A 201 13.98 18.50 -5.36
N LEU A 202 13.06 18.54 -6.32
CA LEU A 202 12.86 19.65 -7.25
C LEU A 202 11.64 20.52 -6.95
N GLN A 203 11.08 20.42 -5.75
CA GLN A 203 9.96 21.26 -5.29
C GLN A 203 10.37 22.07 -4.04
N GLU A 204 11.49 22.80 -4.13
CA GLU A 204 11.78 23.96 -3.28
C GLU A 204 11.25 25.25 -3.91
#